data_a4bb7dd667a81373885983f4d3b4026c
#
_entry.id   a4bb7dd667a81373885983f4d3b4026c
#
_cell.length_a   1.000
_cell.length_b   1.000
_cell.length_c   1.000
_cell.angle_alpha   90.00
_cell.angle_beta   90.00
_cell.angle_gamma   90.00
#
_symmetry.space_group_name_H-M   'P 1'
#
loop_
_entity.id
_entity.type
_entity.pdbx_description
1 polymer ?
#
loop_
_entity_poly.entity_id
_entity_poly.type
_entity_poly.pdbx_seq_one_letter_code
_entity_poly.pdbx_strand_id
1 'polypeptide(L)'
;MILSELEAGKIIDLNPKDFIDNDIAKRQFKVTLTGFNHLYQSQNNFLYIADEVGLGKTYIAIGIASLLRHFSPNKKHYKDCIIVPKKNLQSKWRKEIRNFISNNYKLECNIVKTPLGTSVGLCEDENIHPRLEYINSQNPSYEIFRNTSFSISASSEDWKDKLTDPLPAFVSNIFKSAIKRFEGADGEVMLRRLYAYLLNVIMPEFDLLIVDEAHNFKHGIEGDVSYRNQVVSRLMGAISEDDVKIFHEFPELKDK
;
A
#
# COMPACT_ATOMS: atom_id res chain seq x y z
N MET A 1 -17.44 17.96 -3.50
CA MET A 1 -16.98 19.09 -2.65
C MET A 1 -15.56 19.42 -3.07
N ILE A 2 -15.24 20.70 -3.34
CA ILE A 2 -13.87 21.16 -3.55
C ILE A 2 -13.42 21.77 -2.23
N LEU A 3 -12.37 21.20 -1.64
CA LEU A 3 -11.78 21.71 -0.41
C LEU A 3 -10.99 22.98 -0.72
N SER A 4 -11.23 24.05 0.03
CA SER A 4 -10.49 25.33 -0.08
C SER A 4 -9.19 25.29 0.75
N GLU A 5 -8.27 26.21 0.44
CA GLU A 5 -7.02 26.37 1.23
C GLU A 5 -7.33 26.70 2.71
N LEU A 6 -8.33 27.53 2.95
CA LEU A 6 -8.74 27.93 4.31
C LEU A 6 -9.24 26.72 5.12
N GLU A 7 -10.05 25.86 4.51
CA GLU A 7 -10.57 24.65 5.17
C GLU A 7 -9.48 23.61 5.39
N ALA A 8 -8.63 23.35 4.38
CA ALA A 8 -7.50 22.45 4.51
C ALA A 8 -6.52 22.91 5.59
N GLY A 9 -6.26 24.23 5.67
CA GLY A 9 -5.40 24.85 6.66
C GLY A 9 -5.89 24.73 8.11
N LYS A 10 -7.16 24.43 8.34
CA LYS A 10 -7.69 24.07 9.68
C LYS A 10 -7.39 22.62 10.07
N ILE A 11 -7.05 21.76 9.11
CA ILE A 11 -6.82 20.35 9.32
C ILE A 11 -5.34 20.04 9.41
N ILE A 12 -4.55 20.55 8.47
CA ILE A 12 -3.10 20.32 8.40
C ILE A 12 -2.34 21.62 8.17
N ASP A 13 -1.06 21.62 8.59
CA ASP A 13 -0.09 22.65 8.32
C ASP A 13 1.22 21.99 7.87
N LEU A 14 1.72 22.33 6.70
CA LEU A 14 2.95 21.73 6.19
C LEU A 14 4.22 22.43 6.67
N ASN A 15 4.10 23.59 7.35
CA ASN A 15 5.23 24.33 7.90
C ASN A 15 4.95 24.91 9.30
N PRO A 16 4.53 24.09 10.29
CA PRO A 16 4.02 24.59 11.59
C PRO A 16 5.07 25.32 12.44
N LYS A 17 6.34 25.24 12.09
CA LYS A 17 7.47 25.82 12.85
C LYS A 17 8.44 26.58 11.95
N ASP A 18 8.01 26.97 10.76
CA ASP A 18 8.83 27.68 9.75
C ASP A 18 10.17 26.97 9.46
N PHE A 19 10.15 25.62 9.44
CA PHE A 19 11.34 24.81 9.17
C PHE A 19 11.83 24.87 7.72
N ILE A 20 10.94 25.23 6.82
CA ILE A 20 11.23 25.33 5.39
C ILE A 20 10.86 26.72 4.89
N ASP A 21 11.43 27.10 3.77
CA ASP A 21 11.08 28.33 3.08
C ASP A 21 9.57 28.44 2.82
N ASN A 22 9.01 29.63 3.05
CA ASN A 22 7.57 29.86 2.94
C ASN A 22 7.02 29.62 1.54
N ASP A 23 7.77 29.86 0.48
CA ASP A 23 7.31 29.65 -0.88
C ASP A 23 7.32 28.15 -1.22
N ILE A 24 8.29 27.40 -0.69
CA ILE A 24 8.30 25.93 -0.75
C ILE A 24 7.09 25.36 0.01
N ALA A 25 6.82 25.84 1.21
CA ALA A 25 5.68 25.43 2.02
C ALA A 25 4.33 25.67 1.33
N LYS A 26 4.15 26.86 0.77
CA LYS A 26 2.95 27.22 -0.01
C LYS A 26 2.79 26.34 -1.24
N ARG A 27 3.88 26.06 -1.96
CA ARG A 27 3.86 25.16 -3.12
C ARG A 27 3.45 23.74 -2.68
N GLN A 28 4.06 23.18 -1.64
CA GLN A 28 3.72 21.86 -1.11
C GLN A 28 2.25 21.80 -0.70
N PHE A 29 1.74 22.81 -0.01
CA PHE A 29 0.36 22.89 0.41
C PHE A 29 -0.60 22.93 -0.78
N LYS A 30 -0.29 23.73 -1.80
CA LYS A 30 -1.08 23.80 -3.03
C LYS A 30 -1.12 22.48 -3.78
N VAL A 31 0.04 21.78 -3.90
CA VAL A 31 0.11 20.46 -4.54
C VAL A 31 -0.68 19.41 -3.72
N THR A 32 -0.57 19.44 -2.39
CA THR A 32 -1.34 18.58 -1.49
C THR A 32 -2.85 18.77 -1.68
N LEU A 33 -3.30 20.02 -1.68
CA LEU A 33 -4.72 20.35 -1.84
C LEU A 33 -5.25 19.96 -3.23
N THR A 34 -4.47 20.21 -4.28
CA THR A 34 -4.82 19.82 -5.64
C THR A 34 -4.92 18.31 -5.76
N GLY A 35 -3.94 17.57 -5.21
CA GLY A 35 -3.93 16.11 -5.20
C GLY A 35 -5.12 15.53 -4.43
N PHE A 36 -5.43 16.06 -3.25
CA PHE A 36 -6.62 15.69 -2.50
C PHE A 36 -7.89 15.91 -3.29
N ASN A 37 -8.10 17.11 -3.83
CA ASN A 37 -9.31 17.45 -4.60
C ASN A 37 -9.44 16.58 -5.85
N HIS A 38 -8.33 16.24 -6.50
CA HIS A 38 -8.32 15.32 -7.63
C HIS A 38 -8.82 13.93 -7.23
N LEU A 39 -8.23 13.31 -6.21
CA LEU A 39 -8.61 11.97 -5.75
C LEU A 39 -10.02 11.92 -5.15
N TYR A 40 -10.42 12.97 -4.44
CA TYR A 40 -11.73 13.01 -3.76
C TYR A 40 -12.91 13.19 -4.72
N GLN A 41 -12.67 13.80 -5.89
CA GLN A 41 -13.73 14.14 -6.84
C GLN A 41 -13.74 13.31 -8.11
N SER A 42 -12.59 12.75 -8.48
CA SER A 42 -12.48 12.05 -9.76
C SER A 42 -12.99 10.61 -9.66
N GLN A 43 -13.54 10.12 -10.76
CA GLN A 43 -13.80 8.69 -10.92
C GLN A 43 -12.49 7.89 -11.10
N ASN A 44 -11.37 8.58 -11.36
CA ASN A 44 -10.04 8.00 -11.46
C ASN A 44 -9.35 8.09 -10.10
N ASN A 45 -9.28 6.98 -9.40
CA ASN A 45 -8.64 6.85 -8.09
C ASN A 45 -7.11 6.79 -8.18
N PHE A 46 -6.50 7.55 -9.09
CA PHE A 46 -5.07 7.53 -9.34
C PHE A 46 -4.47 8.95 -9.37
N LEU A 47 -3.35 9.13 -8.69
CA LEU A 47 -2.55 10.35 -8.70
C LEU A 47 -1.07 10.03 -8.85
N TYR A 48 -0.40 10.65 -9.83
CA TYR A 48 1.04 10.57 -9.99
C TYR A 48 1.70 11.91 -9.62
N ILE A 49 2.61 11.90 -8.65
CA ILE A 49 3.36 13.08 -8.20
C ILE A 49 4.75 13.04 -8.83
N ALA A 50 4.90 13.73 -9.97
CA ALA A 50 6.15 13.84 -10.73
C ALA A 50 6.91 15.12 -10.34
N ASP A 51 7.39 15.18 -9.10
CA ASP A 51 8.14 16.33 -8.61
C ASP A 51 9.65 16.01 -8.51
N GLU A 52 10.51 17.05 -8.49
CA GLU A 52 11.96 16.86 -8.34
C GLU A 52 12.33 16.27 -6.97
N VAL A 53 13.51 15.67 -6.90
CA VAL A 53 14.04 15.13 -5.64
C VAL A 53 14.26 16.28 -4.64
N GLY A 54 13.84 16.06 -3.39
CA GLY A 54 14.03 17.06 -2.32
C GLY A 54 12.89 18.04 -2.12
N LEU A 55 11.89 18.10 -2.99
CA LEU A 55 10.75 19.03 -2.89
C LEU A 55 9.64 18.57 -1.92
N GLY A 56 9.92 17.58 -1.06
CA GLY A 56 9.01 17.18 0.01
C GLY A 56 7.86 16.28 -0.41
N LYS A 57 8.03 15.45 -1.47
CA LYS A 57 7.00 14.48 -1.94
C LYS A 57 6.40 13.64 -0.81
N THR A 58 7.21 13.21 0.14
CA THR A 58 6.75 12.45 1.31
C THR A 58 5.73 13.23 2.14
N TYR A 59 6.01 14.51 2.43
CA TYR A 59 5.08 15.38 3.18
C TYR A 59 3.82 15.70 2.38
N ILE A 60 3.93 15.89 1.08
CA ILE A 60 2.78 16.06 0.17
C ILE A 60 1.90 14.81 0.24
N ALA A 61 2.48 13.62 0.10
CA ALA A 61 1.74 12.36 0.14
C ALA A 61 1.07 12.11 1.50
N ILE A 62 1.77 12.36 2.62
CA ILE A 62 1.20 12.26 3.97
C ILE A 62 0.08 13.30 4.15
N GLY A 63 0.25 14.51 3.63
CA GLY A 63 -0.78 15.55 3.67
C GLY A 63 -2.05 15.15 2.92
N ILE A 64 -1.92 14.59 1.71
CA ILE A 64 -3.05 14.05 0.95
C ILE A 64 -3.74 12.91 1.72
N ALA A 65 -2.97 11.94 2.22
CA ALA A 65 -3.48 10.83 3.03
C ALA A 65 -4.25 11.34 4.27
N SER A 66 -3.71 12.36 4.95
CA SER A 66 -4.34 12.97 6.11
C SER A 66 -5.68 13.62 5.80
N LEU A 67 -5.77 14.35 4.69
CA LEU A 67 -7.02 14.95 4.23
C LEU A 67 -8.04 13.88 3.80
N LEU A 68 -7.64 12.87 3.04
CA LEU A 68 -8.50 11.77 2.64
C LEU A 68 -9.07 11.05 3.86
N ARG A 69 -8.24 10.73 4.84
CA ARG A 69 -8.65 10.13 6.12
C ARG A 69 -9.60 11.03 6.91
N HIS A 70 -9.34 12.35 6.95
CA HIS A 70 -10.20 13.30 7.65
C HIS A 70 -11.62 13.31 7.10
N PHE A 71 -11.78 13.24 5.79
CA PHE A 71 -13.07 13.28 5.10
C PHE A 71 -13.68 11.89 4.84
N SER A 72 -12.96 10.81 5.13
CA SER A 72 -13.50 9.46 5.01
C SER A 72 -14.69 9.24 5.93
N PRO A 73 -15.79 8.64 5.48
CA PRO A 73 -16.89 8.22 6.34
C PRO A 73 -16.46 7.16 7.36
N ASN A 74 -15.45 6.34 7.01
CA ASN A 74 -14.93 5.25 7.84
C ASN A 74 -13.60 5.61 8.54
N LYS A 75 -13.52 6.79 9.16
CA LYS A 75 -12.27 7.33 9.76
C LYS A 75 -11.59 6.40 10.76
N LYS A 76 -12.37 5.60 11.49
CA LYS A 76 -11.85 4.71 12.56
C LYS A 76 -11.10 3.51 12.00
N HIS A 77 -11.40 3.11 10.78
CA HIS A 77 -10.85 1.92 10.13
C HIS A 77 -10.05 2.26 8.87
N TYR A 78 -9.80 3.56 8.64
CA TYR A 78 -9.04 4.02 7.47
C TYR A 78 -7.58 3.56 7.55
N LYS A 79 -7.14 2.83 6.53
CA LYS A 79 -5.81 2.23 6.45
C LYS A 79 -5.05 2.71 5.23
N ASP A 80 -3.83 3.17 5.47
CA ASP A 80 -2.88 3.49 4.42
C ASP A 80 -1.85 2.37 4.26
N CYS A 81 -1.71 1.88 3.03
CA CYS A 81 -0.62 1.00 2.63
C CYS A 81 0.46 1.82 1.92
N ILE A 82 1.69 1.75 2.40
CA ILE A 82 2.83 2.45 1.81
C ILE A 82 3.86 1.42 1.38
N ILE A 83 4.24 1.42 0.10
CA ILE A 83 5.25 0.51 -0.44
C ILE A 83 6.51 1.31 -0.75
N VAL A 84 7.62 0.91 -0.15
CA VAL A 84 8.93 1.55 -0.33
C VAL A 84 9.97 0.56 -0.85
N PRO A 85 10.98 1.00 -1.62
CA PRO A 85 11.94 0.07 -2.21
C PRO A 85 12.93 -0.55 -1.21
N LYS A 86 13.26 0.15 -0.10
CA LYS A 86 14.36 -0.25 0.80
C LYS A 86 14.05 -0.01 2.29
N LYS A 87 14.75 -0.74 3.17
CA LYS A 87 14.62 -0.66 4.64
C LYS A 87 14.84 0.76 5.18
N ASN A 88 15.84 1.47 4.69
CA ASN A 88 16.12 2.84 5.14
C ASN A 88 14.97 3.80 4.81
N LEU A 89 14.30 3.62 3.66
CA LEU A 89 13.11 4.40 3.30
C LEU A 89 11.91 4.01 4.15
N GLN A 90 11.74 2.73 4.50
CA GLN A 90 10.71 2.31 5.46
C GLN A 90 10.86 3.02 6.81
N SER A 91 12.08 3.05 7.34
CA SER A 91 12.37 3.74 8.61
C SER A 91 12.17 5.26 8.48
N LYS A 92 12.55 5.86 7.33
CA LYS A 92 12.31 7.27 7.03
C LYS A 92 10.83 7.58 7.01
N TRP A 93 10.02 6.84 6.23
CA TRP A 93 8.58 7.05 6.15
C TRP A 93 7.90 6.94 7.51
N ARG A 94 8.27 5.94 8.32
CA ARG A 94 7.76 5.78 9.69
C ARG A 94 8.07 7.00 10.57
N LYS A 95 9.29 7.53 10.48
CA LYS A 95 9.69 8.74 11.19
C LYS A 95 8.90 9.96 10.72
N GLU A 96 8.77 10.14 9.40
CA GLU A 96 8.07 11.29 8.82
C GLU A 96 6.57 11.27 9.15
N ILE A 97 5.91 10.10 9.12
CA ILE A 97 4.51 9.99 9.53
C ILE A 97 4.35 10.38 11.00
N ARG A 98 5.21 9.88 11.90
CA ARG A 98 5.17 10.24 13.33
C ARG A 98 5.40 11.74 13.55
N ASN A 99 6.36 12.31 12.83
CA ASN A 99 6.63 13.75 12.87
C ASN A 99 5.41 14.54 12.39
N PHE A 100 4.80 14.11 11.30
CA PHE A 100 3.60 14.74 10.75
C PHE A 100 2.44 14.68 11.75
N ILE A 101 2.18 13.53 12.34
CA ILE A 101 1.14 13.35 13.36
C ILE A 101 1.37 14.29 14.53
N SER A 102 2.62 14.43 14.99
CA SER A 102 2.95 15.23 16.18
C SER A 102 2.94 16.74 15.93
N ASN A 103 3.25 17.20 14.71
CA ASN A 103 3.51 18.61 14.48
C ASN A 103 2.57 19.26 13.46
N ASN A 104 2.04 18.50 12.48
CA ASN A 104 1.38 19.06 11.33
C ASN A 104 -0.15 18.97 11.37
N TYR A 105 -0.72 18.15 12.25
CA TYR A 105 -2.17 18.13 12.47
C TYR A 105 -2.63 19.31 13.30
N LYS A 106 -3.72 19.94 12.86
CA LYS A 106 -4.37 21.03 13.62
C LYS A 106 -5.43 20.49 14.58
N LEU A 107 -5.90 21.38 15.49
CA LEU A 107 -6.91 21.04 16.50
C LEU A 107 -8.24 20.56 15.89
N GLU A 108 -8.60 21.05 14.72
CA GLU A 108 -9.80 20.66 13.97
C GLU A 108 -9.66 19.29 13.29
N CYS A 109 -8.47 18.73 13.25
CA CYS A 109 -8.25 17.43 12.62
C CYS A 109 -8.85 16.30 13.45
N ASN A 110 -9.82 15.58 12.86
CA ASN A 110 -10.47 14.46 13.53
C ASN A 110 -9.54 13.28 13.82
N ILE A 111 -8.45 13.14 13.07
CA ILE A 111 -7.48 12.05 13.21
C ILE A 111 -6.80 12.11 14.58
N VAL A 112 -6.47 13.30 15.06
CA VAL A 112 -5.79 13.52 16.36
C VAL A 112 -6.66 13.07 17.54
N LYS A 113 -7.96 13.02 17.34
CA LYS A 113 -8.93 12.64 18.38
C LYS A 113 -9.13 11.13 18.52
N THR A 114 -8.60 10.33 17.59
CA THR A 114 -8.75 8.87 17.59
C THR A 114 -7.39 8.18 17.69
N PRO A 115 -7.14 7.37 18.73
CA PRO A 115 -5.87 6.62 18.87
C PRO A 115 -5.57 5.76 17.65
N LEU A 116 -6.60 5.15 17.04
CA LEU A 116 -6.48 4.33 15.83
C LEU A 116 -6.03 5.13 14.60
N GLY A 117 -6.42 6.41 14.49
CA GLY A 117 -6.04 7.27 13.36
C GLY A 117 -4.56 7.65 13.30
N THR A 118 -3.78 7.33 14.33
CA THR A 118 -2.39 7.73 14.48
C THR A 118 -1.41 6.56 14.63
N SER A 119 -1.90 5.32 14.65
CA SER A 119 -1.06 4.15 14.80
C SER A 119 -0.25 3.85 13.55
N VAL A 120 1.07 3.72 13.70
CA VAL A 120 2.01 3.39 12.60
C VAL A 120 2.56 1.99 12.85
N GLY A 121 2.46 1.11 11.86
CA GLY A 121 2.97 -0.25 11.93
C GLY A 121 4.46 -0.30 12.30
N LEU A 122 4.80 -1.15 13.25
CA LEU A 122 6.16 -1.32 13.78
C LEU A 122 6.84 -2.61 13.32
N CYS A 123 6.11 -3.48 12.62
CA CYS A 123 6.68 -4.72 12.13
C CYS A 123 7.82 -4.44 11.14
N GLU A 124 9.01 -4.91 11.47
CA GLU A 124 10.21 -4.75 10.64
C GLU A 124 10.53 -6.02 9.82
N ASP A 125 9.71 -7.06 9.97
CA ASP A 125 9.90 -8.30 9.27
C ASP A 125 9.83 -8.11 7.76
N GLU A 126 10.72 -8.77 7.02
CA GLU A 126 10.68 -8.76 5.56
C GLU A 126 9.68 -9.76 5.01
N ASN A 127 9.43 -10.84 5.76
CA ASN A 127 8.50 -11.88 5.36
C ASN A 127 7.06 -11.36 5.46
N ILE A 128 6.29 -11.55 4.39
CA ILE A 128 4.91 -11.07 4.31
C ILE A 128 4.00 -11.74 5.36
N HIS A 129 4.20 -13.00 5.70
CA HIS A 129 3.31 -13.73 6.59
C HIS A 129 3.34 -13.23 8.05
N PRO A 130 4.50 -13.10 8.73
CA PRO A 130 4.56 -12.48 10.04
C PRO A 130 4.01 -11.04 10.05
N ARG A 131 4.18 -10.31 8.94
CA ARG A 131 3.61 -8.97 8.81
C ARG A 131 2.10 -8.98 8.76
N LEU A 132 1.50 -9.91 8.02
CA LEU A 132 0.04 -10.06 7.96
C LEU A 132 -0.55 -10.45 9.31
N GLU A 133 0.10 -11.34 10.06
CA GLU A 133 -0.30 -11.66 11.43
C GLU A 133 -0.24 -10.42 12.34
N TYR A 134 0.83 -9.64 12.24
CA TYR A 134 0.98 -8.38 12.97
C TYR A 134 -0.13 -7.39 12.62
N ILE A 135 -0.40 -7.16 11.33
CA ILE A 135 -1.44 -6.24 10.87
C ILE A 135 -2.81 -6.68 11.40
N ASN A 136 -3.13 -7.96 11.30
CA ASN A 136 -4.40 -8.50 11.75
C ASN A 136 -4.57 -8.39 13.28
N SER A 137 -3.50 -8.51 14.05
CA SER A 137 -3.54 -8.41 15.51
C SER A 137 -3.52 -6.97 16.02
N GLN A 138 -2.72 -6.09 15.43
CA GLN A 138 -2.51 -4.71 15.88
C GLN A 138 -3.36 -3.68 15.14
N ASN A 139 -3.82 -4.03 13.94
CA ASN A 139 -4.67 -3.17 13.10
C ASN A 139 -4.16 -1.72 12.96
N PRO A 140 -2.90 -1.48 12.54
CA PRO A 140 -2.36 -0.13 12.44
C PRO A 140 -3.03 0.67 11.33
N SER A 141 -3.07 1.98 11.49
CA SER A 141 -3.62 2.91 10.49
C SER A 141 -2.68 3.16 9.31
N TYR A 142 -1.39 3.04 9.54
CA TYR A 142 -0.35 3.17 8.51
C TYR A 142 0.50 1.92 8.50
N GLU A 143 0.49 1.20 7.39
CA GLU A 143 1.36 0.05 7.21
C GLU A 143 2.38 0.32 6.11
N ILE A 144 3.66 0.06 6.39
CA ILE A 144 4.75 0.38 5.48
C ILE A 144 5.47 -0.91 5.09
N PHE A 145 5.25 -1.36 3.87
CA PHE A 145 5.92 -2.53 3.29
C PHE A 145 7.18 -2.13 2.55
N ARG A 146 8.15 -3.03 2.54
CA ARG A 146 9.21 -3.00 1.53
C ARG A 146 8.73 -3.74 0.28
N ASN A 147 9.18 -3.31 -0.89
CA ASN A 147 8.87 -4.05 -2.11
C ASN A 147 9.39 -5.50 -2.06
N THR A 148 10.49 -5.75 -1.32
CA THR A 148 11.03 -7.09 -1.08
C THR A 148 10.13 -7.97 -0.23
N SER A 149 9.21 -7.41 0.56
CA SER A 149 8.22 -8.19 1.33
C SER A 149 7.29 -9.01 0.43
N PHE A 150 7.13 -8.61 -0.82
CA PHE A 150 6.32 -9.30 -1.81
C PHE A 150 7.12 -10.27 -2.69
N SER A 151 8.40 -10.48 -2.39
CA SER A 151 9.22 -11.42 -3.15
C SER A 151 8.87 -12.86 -2.76
N ILE A 152 8.64 -13.69 -3.77
CA ILE A 152 8.41 -15.12 -3.60
C ILE A 152 9.75 -15.82 -3.79
N SER A 153 10.29 -16.38 -2.71
CA SER A 153 11.51 -17.19 -2.80
C SER A 153 11.14 -18.62 -3.23
N ALA A 154 11.55 -18.99 -4.42
CA ALA A 154 11.29 -20.29 -5.02
C ALA A 154 12.59 -21.02 -5.38
N SER A 155 13.64 -20.80 -4.60
CA SER A 155 14.98 -21.35 -4.87
C SER A 155 15.25 -22.71 -4.23
N SER A 156 14.37 -23.20 -3.35
CA SER A 156 14.49 -24.50 -2.67
C SER A 156 13.49 -25.52 -3.22
N GLU A 157 13.81 -26.81 -3.19
CA GLU A 157 12.90 -27.89 -3.63
C GLU A 157 11.57 -27.89 -2.88
N ASP A 158 11.58 -27.46 -1.63
CA ASP A 158 10.43 -27.39 -0.71
C ASP A 158 9.71 -26.04 -0.72
N TRP A 159 9.91 -25.19 -1.74
CA TRP A 159 9.31 -23.86 -1.78
C TRP A 159 7.77 -23.86 -1.73
N LYS A 160 7.15 -24.90 -2.30
CA LYS A 160 5.69 -25.05 -2.30
C LYS A 160 5.12 -25.21 -0.90
N ASP A 161 5.78 -26.04 -0.08
CA ASP A 161 5.36 -26.27 1.32
C ASP A 161 5.61 -25.02 2.17
N LYS A 162 6.80 -24.41 2.04
CA LYS A 162 7.14 -23.16 2.74
C LYS A 162 6.18 -22.01 2.46
N LEU A 163 5.60 -21.95 1.26
CA LEU A 163 4.59 -20.96 0.92
C LEU A 163 3.20 -21.37 1.40
N THR A 164 2.91 -22.66 1.52
CA THR A 164 1.60 -23.17 1.86
C THR A 164 1.32 -23.10 3.37
N ASP A 165 2.30 -23.45 4.19
CA ASP A 165 2.14 -23.57 5.64
C ASP A 165 1.64 -22.30 6.34
N PRO A 166 2.16 -21.08 6.00
CA PRO A 166 1.71 -19.86 6.63
C PRO A 166 0.40 -19.30 6.07
N LEU A 167 -0.20 -19.91 5.05
CA LEU A 167 -1.46 -19.43 4.47
C LEU A 167 -2.66 -19.80 5.35
N PRO A 168 -3.68 -18.93 5.45
CA PRO A 168 -4.98 -19.29 6.02
C PRO A 168 -5.56 -20.53 5.36
N ALA A 169 -6.29 -21.36 6.12
CA ALA A 169 -6.77 -22.69 5.68
C ALA A 169 -7.48 -22.65 4.31
N PHE A 170 -8.33 -21.67 4.08
CA PHE A 170 -9.03 -21.51 2.80
C PHE A 170 -8.06 -21.38 1.62
N VAL A 171 -7.13 -20.44 1.69
CA VAL A 171 -6.14 -20.17 0.63
C VAL A 171 -5.14 -21.31 0.50
N SER A 172 -4.72 -21.92 1.63
CA SER A 172 -3.84 -23.08 1.66
C SER A 172 -4.45 -24.27 0.90
N ASN A 173 -5.75 -24.54 1.08
CA ASN A 173 -6.44 -25.61 0.37
C ASN A 173 -6.50 -25.38 -1.14
N ILE A 174 -6.74 -24.15 -1.59
CA ILE A 174 -6.69 -23.78 -3.00
C ILE A 174 -5.29 -24.02 -3.56
N PHE A 175 -4.25 -23.54 -2.87
CA PHE A 175 -2.88 -23.69 -3.32
C PHE A 175 -2.43 -25.17 -3.36
N LYS A 176 -2.77 -25.99 -2.36
CA LYS A 176 -2.53 -27.44 -2.35
C LYS A 176 -3.25 -28.14 -3.50
N SER A 177 -4.46 -27.73 -3.83
CA SER A 177 -5.19 -28.27 -5.00
C SER A 177 -4.50 -27.91 -6.31
N ALA A 178 -4.01 -26.65 -6.42
CA ALA A 178 -3.28 -26.20 -7.59
C ALA A 178 -1.94 -26.94 -7.79
N ILE A 179 -1.19 -27.20 -6.71
CA ILE A 179 0.05 -27.98 -6.77
C ILE A 179 -0.18 -29.36 -7.44
N LYS A 180 -1.33 -29.98 -7.18
CA LYS A 180 -1.69 -31.28 -7.80
C LYS A 180 -2.12 -31.18 -9.24
N ARG A 181 -2.58 -30.01 -9.69
CA ARG A 181 -3.10 -29.80 -11.06
C ARG A 181 -2.04 -29.25 -12.00
N PHE A 182 -1.17 -28.38 -11.52
CA PHE A 182 -0.15 -27.70 -12.30
C PHE A 182 1.20 -28.41 -12.16
N GLU A 183 1.58 -29.13 -13.21
CA GLU A 183 2.85 -29.86 -13.28
C GLU A 183 3.78 -29.29 -14.37
N GLY A 184 5.07 -29.56 -14.23
CA GLY A 184 6.09 -29.11 -15.19
C GLY A 184 6.43 -27.61 -15.06
N ALA A 185 7.25 -27.11 -15.97
CA ALA A 185 7.78 -25.73 -15.93
C ALA A 185 6.66 -24.68 -16.06
N ASP A 186 5.72 -24.88 -16.97
CA ASP A 186 4.57 -23.96 -17.14
C ASP A 186 3.66 -23.99 -15.91
N GLY A 187 3.49 -25.16 -15.30
CA GLY A 187 2.74 -25.33 -14.05
C GLY A 187 3.38 -24.57 -12.89
N GLU A 188 4.70 -24.54 -12.79
CA GLU A 188 5.39 -23.74 -11.76
C GLU A 188 5.17 -22.23 -11.94
N VAL A 189 5.16 -21.75 -13.18
CA VAL A 189 4.86 -20.34 -13.46
C VAL A 189 3.43 -20.01 -13.00
N MET A 190 2.46 -20.86 -13.31
CA MET A 190 1.06 -20.69 -12.90
C MET A 190 0.91 -20.75 -11.38
N LEU A 191 1.60 -21.66 -10.68
CA LEU A 191 1.57 -21.72 -9.22
C LEU A 191 2.09 -20.44 -8.56
N ARG A 192 3.16 -19.86 -9.09
CA ARG A 192 3.71 -18.60 -8.57
C ARG A 192 2.78 -17.42 -8.82
N ARG A 193 2.10 -17.38 -9.97
CA ARG A 193 1.09 -16.36 -10.27
C ARG A 193 -0.13 -16.50 -9.37
N LEU A 194 -0.61 -17.74 -9.19
CA LEU A 194 -1.68 -18.03 -8.24
C LEU A 194 -1.30 -17.58 -6.82
N TYR A 195 -0.08 -17.89 -6.37
CA TYR A 195 0.37 -17.46 -5.06
C TYR A 195 0.40 -15.92 -4.92
N ALA A 196 0.90 -15.21 -5.95
CA ALA A 196 0.86 -13.75 -5.96
C ALA A 196 -0.57 -13.21 -5.87
N TYR A 197 -1.54 -13.86 -6.50
CA TYR A 197 -2.96 -13.55 -6.36
C TYR A 197 -3.48 -13.85 -4.95
N LEU A 198 -3.19 -15.03 -4.41
CA LEU A 198 -3.61 -15.43 -3.07
C LEU A 198 -3.07 -14.51 -1.97
N LEU A 199 -1.86 -13.96 -2.13
CA LEU A 199 -1.35 -12.93 -1.22
C LEU A 199 -2.25 -11.69 -1.20
N ASN A 200 -2.76 -11.26 -2.36
CA ASN A 200 -3.72 -10.15 -2.40
C ASN A 200 -5.05 -10.49 -1.72
N VAL A 201 -5.52 -11.73 -1.87
CA VAL A 201 -6.76 -12.20 -1.20
C VAL A 201 -6.65 -12.15 0.34
N ILE A 202 -5.46 -12.41 0.87
CA ILE A 202 -5.24 -12.39 2.34
C ILE A 202 -4.75 -11.04 2.88
N MET A 203 -4.41 -10.10 2.00
CA MET A 203 -4.08 -8.74 2.43
C MET A 203 -5.33 -8.06 3.01
N PRO A 204 -5.18 -7.24 4.06
CA PRO A 204 -6.28 -6.42 4.54
C PRO A 204 -6.66 -5.39 3.47
N GLU A 205 -7.91 -4.96 3.49
CA GLU A 205 -8.36 -3.84 2.68
C GLU A 205 -7.66 -2.55 3.10
N PHE A 206 -7.17 -1.80 2.11
CA PHE A 206 -6.57 -0.48 2.31
C PHE A 206 -7.39 0.58 1.60
N ASP A 207 -7.58 1.72 2.26
CA ASP A 207 -8.30 2.87 1.69
C ASP A 207 -7.40 3.70 0.76
N LEU A 208 -6.09 3.67 1.00
CA LEU A 208 -5.09 4.36 0.18
C LEU A 208 -3.84 3.52 0.02
N LEU A 209 -3.36 3.43 -1.22
CA LEU A 209 -2.06 2.85 -1.56
C LEU A 209 -1.10 3.95 -2.02
N ILE A 210 0.04 4.07 -1.35
CA ILE A 210 1.14 4.97 -1.73
C ILE A 210 2.32 4.13 -2.17
N VAL A 211 2.81 4.34 -3.39
CA VAL A 211 4.00 3.67 -3.91
C VAL A 211 5.12 4.69 -4.07
N ASP A 212 6.12 4.60 -3.20
CA ASP A 212 7.33 5.42 -3.28
C ASP A 212 8.29 4.85 -4.31
N GLU A 213 8.94 5.72 -5.08
CA GLU A 213 9.83 5.32 -6.18
C GLU A 213 9.13 4.38 -7.19
N ALA A 214 7.94 4.75 -7.63
CA ALA A 214 7.07 3.95 -8.50
C ALA A 214 7.75 3.46 -9.80
N HIS A 215 8.84 4.11 -10.24
CA HIS A 215 9.63 3.67 -11.38
C HIS A 215 10.22 2.25 -11.24
N ASN A 216 10.29 1.72 -10.01
CA ASN A 216 10.71 0.32 -9.78
C ASN A 216 9.65 -0.71 -10.22
N PHE A 217 8.42 -0.28 -10.50
CA PHE A 217 7.28 -1.13 -10.90
C PHE A 217 6.82 -0.88 -12.35
N LYS A 218 7.65 -0.28 -13.18
CA LYS A 218 7.33 0.16 -14.54
C LYS A 218 6.97 -0.95 -15.54
N HIS A 219 7.26 -2.21 -15.24
CA HIS A 219 7.06 -3.33 -16.17
C HIS A 219 5.65 -3.95 -16.08
N GLY A 220 4.78 -3.45 -15.21
CA GLY A 220 3.39 -3.92 -15.09
C GLY A 220 3.27 -5.36 -14.61
N ILE A 221 2.26 -6.08 -15.12
CA ILE A 221 1.89 -7.45 -14.71
C ILE A 221 2.13 -8.49 -15.83
N GLU A 222 2.23 -8.06 -17.06
CA GLU A 222 2.36 -8.94 -18.23
C GLU A 222 3.82 -9.32 -18.54
N GLY A 223 4.00 -10.50 -19.19
CA GLY A 223 5.29 -10.99 -19.62
C GLY A 223 6.16 -11.56 -18.50
N ASP A 224 7.49 -11.53 -18.70
CA ASP A 224 8.49 -12.02 -17.75
C ASP A 224 8.78 -10.98 -16.67
N VAL A 225 7.81 -10.78 -15.78
CA VAL A 225 7.85 -9.80 -14.70
C VAL A 225 8.17 -10.49 -13.38
N SER A 226 8.94 -9.83 -12.52
CA SER A 226 9.23 -10.37 -11.18
C SER A 226 7.93 -10.57 -10.39
N TYR A 227 7.87 -11.65 -9.59
CA TYR A 227 6.68 -11.97 -8.77
C TYR A 227 6.29 -10.83 -7.83
N ARG A 228 7.25 -10.11 -7.31
CA ARG A 228 7.07 -8.88 -6.53
C ARG A 228 6.23 -7.85 -7.29
N ASN A 229 6.55 -7.60 -8.55
CA ASN A 229 5.80 -6.67 -9.38
C ASN A 229 4.39 -7.20 -9.65
N GLN A 230 4.23 -8.51 -9.84
CA GLN A 230 2.91 -9.14 -10.00
C GLN A 230 2.01 -8.93 -8.78
N VAL A 231 2.54 -9.11 -7.55
CA VAL A 231 1.77 -8.86 -6.32
C VAL A 231 1.37 -7.40 -6.21
N VAL A 232 2.33 -6.48 -6.38
CA VAL A 232 2.07 -5.03 -6.23
C VAL A 232 1.14 -4.52 -7.33
N SER A 233 1.28 -5.00 -8.57
CA SER A 233 0.36 -4.61 -9.66
C SER A 233 -1.07 -5.05 -9.37
N ARG A 234 -1.28 -6.23 -8.77
CA ARG A 234 -2.61 -6.69 -8.36
C ARG A 234 -3.17 -5.85 -7.22
N LEU A 235 -2.36 -5.44 -6.25
CA LEU A 235 -2.77 -4.46 -5.22
C LEU A 235 -3.25 -3.14 -5.83
N MET A 236 -2.72 -2.77 -7.01
CA MET A 236 -3.16 -1.61 -7.78
C MET A 236 -4.36 -1.91 -8.70
N GLY A 237 -4.95 -3.11 -8.63
CA GLY A 237 -6.11 -3.49 -9.41
C GLY A 237 -5.80 -4.04 -10.81
N ALA A 238 -4.55 -4.35 -11.14
CA ALA A 238 -4.21 -4.95 -12.43
C ALA A 238 -4.65 -6.41 -12.49
N ILE A 239 -5.23 -6.82 -13.63
CA ILE A 239 -5.63 -8.19 -13.95
C ILE A 239 -4.89 -8.60 -15.22
N SER A 240 -4.26 -9.78 -15.20
CA SER A 240 -3.60 -10.38 -16.37
C SER A 240 -4.48 -11.41 -17.06
N GLU A 241 -4.11 -11.80 -18.29
CA GLU A 241 -4.77 -12.91 -18.99
C GLU A 241 -4.67 -14.24 -18.21
N ASP A 242 -3.58 -14.45 -17.48
CA ASP A 242 -3.40 -15.65 -16.66
C ASP A 242 -4.26 -15.64 -15.40
N ASP A 243 -4.63 -14.47 -14.87
CA ASP A 243 -5.60 -14.37 -13.79
C ASP A 243 -6.97 -14.85 -14.24
N VAL A 244 -7.35 -14.60 -15.50
CA VAL A 244 -8.59 -15.12 -16.08
C VAL A 244 -8.57 -16.65 -16.12
N LYS A 245 -7.43 -17.27 -16.45
CA LYS A 245 -7.26 -18.74 -16.39
C LYS A 245 -7.36 -19.25 -14.96
N ILE A 246 -6.74 -18.55 -13.98
CA ILE A 246 -6.82 -18.89 -12.56
C ILE A 246 -8.29 -18.85 -12.11
N PHE A 247 -9.06 -17.83 -12.48
CA PHE A 247 -10.48 -17.73 -12.14
C PHE A 247 -11.34 -18.81 -12.77
N HIS A 248 -10.96 -19.31 -13.96
CA HIS A 248 -11.64 -20.45 -14.58
C HIS A 248 -11.39 -21.75 -13.79
N GLU A 249 -10.16 -21.97 -13.34
CA GLU A 249 -9.77 -23.16 -12.56
C GLU A 249 -10.22 -23.11 -11.10
N PHE A 250 -10.32 -21.90 -10.53
CA PHE A 250 -10.70 -21.64 -9.13
C PHE A 250 -11.77 -20.52 -9.07
N PRO A 251 -13.03 -20.86 -9.47
CA PRO A 251 -14.11 -19.86 -9.54
C PRO A 251 -14.38 -19.12 -8.24
N GLU A 252 -14.11 -19.77 -7.11
CA GLU A 252 -14.25 -19.23 -5.77
C GLU A 252 -13.37 -18.01 -5.46
N LEU A 253 -12.36 -17.75 -6.30
CA LEU A 253 -11.48 -16.59 -6.19
C LEU A 253 -12.00 -15.35 -6.92
N LYS A 254 -13.00 -15.51 -7.81
CA LYS A 254 -13.46 -14.43 -8.68
C LYS A 254 -14.11 -13.27 -7.91
N ASP A 255 -14.69 -13.56 -6.76
CA ASP A 255 -15.45 -12.60 -5.95
C ASP A 255 -14.64 -12.12 -4.72
N LYS A 256 -13.33 -12.39 -4.70
CA LYS A 256 -12.39 -12.01 -3.64
C LYS A 256 -11.45 -10.92 -4.12
#